data_5ad03b7270a895640eab77b33db0f579
#
_entry.id   5ad03b7270a895640eab77b33db0f579
#
_cell.length_a   1.000
_cell.length_b   1.000
_cell.length_c   1.000
_cell.angle_alpha   90.00
_cell.angle_beta   90.00
_cell.angle_gamma   90.00
#
_symmetry.space_group_name_H-M   'P 1'
#
loop_
_entity.id
_entity.type
_entity.pdbx_description
1 polymer ?
#
loop_
_entity_poly.entity_id
_entity_poly.type
_entity_poly.pdbx_seq_one_letter_code
_entity_poly.pdbx_strand_id
1 'polypeptide(L)'
;MSTQSNFPFTQPQASHFAQLVLKCISLEYPNKPDHVLNDTPDVQSPKALHPAFYGCFDWHSSVHGHWMLVRLLKLFPDLAEAGDIRKALNANLSAENILAEVAYLKQKNRQSFERTYGWAWLLKLAEELSLSSDADAKRWYTNLRPLVDALVDSYILFLPKQTYPIRTGVHPNTAFGLAFAFDYAKTSGNKKLADLIAERSRTYFANDRNYPGAWEPGGEDFFSPALLEADLMHRVMSAAEFRQWFERFLPQLAAGIPQTLLQPATVTDRSDPKLVHLDGLNLSRAWCMRSIANRLAPTDPARKVLVDSARMHLSDALAHVASGDYAGEHWLASFAVYVLSTPEP
;
A
#
# COMPACT_ATOMS: atom_id res chain seq x y z
N MET A 1 -5.51 -9.36 29.53
CA MET A 1 -5.00 -10.63 28.98
C MET A 1 -4.56 -10.31 27.56
N SER A 2 -3.27 -10.42 27.27
CA SER A 2 -2.75 -10.28 25.90
C SER A 2 -3.28 -11.47 25.10
N THR A 3 -4.19 -11.23 24.18
CA THR A 3 -4.57 -12.24 23.17
C THR A 3 -3.35 -12.49 22.30
N GLN A 4 -2.74 -13.68 22.41
CA GLN A 4 -1.68 -14.07 21.48
C GLN A 4 -2.23 -13.97 20.06
N SER A 5 -1.49 -13.27 19.20
CA SER A 5 -1.79 -13.19 17.77
C SER A 5 -1.83 -14.61 17.20
N ASN A 6 -2.86 -14.91 16.39
CA ASN A 6 -2.94 -16.18 15.67
C ASN A 6 -1.89 -16.27 14.53
N PHE A 7 -1.37 -15.13 14.12
CA PHE A 7 -0.30 -14.99 13.11
C PHE A 7 0.79 -14.07 13.67
N PRO A 8 1.63 -14.56 14.61
CA PRO A 8 2.70 -13.76 15.16
C PRO A 8 3.71 -13.44 14.05
N PHE A 9 4.02 -12.16 13.88
CA PHE A 9 5.08 -11.75 12.98
C PHE A 9 6.43 -12.01 13.66
N THR A 10 7.14 -13.01 13.18
CA THR A 10 8.37 -13.51 13.82
C THR A 10 9.63 -12.97 13.15
N GLN A 11 10.74 -12.94 13.90
CA GLN A 11 12.03 -12.51 13.36
C GLN A 11 12.53 -13.38 12.19
N PRO A 12 12.39 -14.72 12.16
CA PRO A 12 12.71 -15.52 10.98
C PRO A 12 11.90 -15.15 9.74
N GLN A 13 10.60 -14.85 9.88
CA GLN A 13 9.78 -14.37 8.77
C GLN A 13 10.25 -12.98 8.29
N ALA A 14 10.54 -12.08 9.23
CA ALA A 14 11.06 -10.75 8.92
C ALA A 14 12.40 -10.82 8.16
N SER A 15 13.32 -11.68 8.59
CA SER A 15 14.58 -11.96 7.90
C SER A 15 14.34 -12.47 6.49
N HIS A 16 13.47 -13.46 6.33
CA HIS A 16 13.14 -14.00 5.02
C HIS A 16 12.57 -12.93 4.07
N PHE A 17 11.61 -12.13 4.53
CA PHE A 17 11.05 -11.04 3.72
C PHE A 17 12.09 -9.95 3.39
N ALA A 18 12.97 -9.60 4.32
CA ALA A 18 14.06 -8.67 4.06
C ALA A 18 14.96 -9.16 2.92
N GLN A 19 15.31 -10.46 2.91
CA GLN A 19 16.14 -11.07 1.87
C GLN A 19 15.48 -11.00 0.49
N LEU A 20 14.14 -11.18 0.38
CA LEU A 20 13.44 -11.08 -0.90
C LEU A 20 13.61 -9.68 -1.52
N VAL A 21 13.41 -8.62 -0.73
CA VAL A 21 13.55 -7.25 -1.24
C VAL A 21 15.01 -6.86 -1.45
N LEU A 22 15.93 -7.28 -0.59
CA LEU A 22 17.37 -7.00 -0.79
C LEU A 22 17.90 -7.60 -2.09
N LYS A 23 17.34 -8.70 -2.59
CA LYS A 23 17.69 -9.28 -3.90
C LYS A 23 17.30 -8.38 -5.07
N CYS A 24 16.18 -7.63 -4.96
CA CYS A 24 15.64 -6.86 -6.08
C CYS A 24 15.87 -5.34 -5.98
N ILE A 25 16.03 -4.77 -4.77
CA ILE A 25 16.01 -3.31 -4.56
C ILE A 25 17.10 -2.54 -5.31
N SER A 26 18.19 -3.23 -5.67
CA SER A 26 19.29 -2.69 -6.47
C SER A 26 19.45 -3.40 -7.84
N LEU A 27 18.46 -4.21 -8.22
CA LEU A 27 18.45 -4.91 -9.49
C LEU A 27 17.74 -4.07 -10.53
N GLU A 28 18.49 -3.56 -11.51
CA GLU A 28 17.95 -2.65 -12.54
C GLU A 28 17.02 -3.36 -13.54
N TYR A 29 17.29 -4.64 -13.83
CA TYR A 29 16.54 -5.44 -14.81
C TYR A 29 16.15 -6.82 -14.24
N PRO A 30 14.95 -7.36 -14.65
CA PRO A 30 13.96 -6.78 -15.54
C PRO A 30 13.28 -5.55 -14.93
N ASN A 31 12.84 -4.58 -15.78
CA ASN A 31 12.19 -3.36 -15.34
C ASN A 31 11.07 -2.94 -16.29
N LYS A 32 9.98 -2.44 -15.73
CA LYS A 32 8.84 -1.88 -16.47
C LYS A 32 8.72 -0.38 -16.15
N PRO A 33 9.39 0.50 -16.91
CA PRO A 33 9.22 1.93 -16.72
C PRO A 33 7.83 2.38 -17.21
N ASP A 34 7.09 3.10 -16.37
CA ASP A 34 5.87 3.81 -16.79
C ASP A 34 6.24 5.24 -17.18
N HIS A 35 6.89 5.37 -18.34
CA HIS A 35 7.62 6.55 -18.78
C HIS A 35 7.16 7.02 -20.15
N VAL A 36 6.72 8.29 -20.25
CA VAL A 36 6.37 8.92 -21.52
C VAL A 36 7.62 9.47 -22.18
N LEU A 37 7.92 9.04 -23.39
CA LEU A 37 9.01 9.58 -24.19
C LEU A 37 8.52 10.84 -24.92
N ASN A 38 9.08 12.01 -24.61
CA ASN A 38 8.76 13.26 -25.31
C ASN A 38 9.65 13.43 -26.54
N ASP A 39 10.90 12.94 -26.45
CA ASP A 39 11.92 13.01 -27.51
C ASP A 39 13.02 11.95 -27.27
N THR A 40 14.04 11.94 -28.15
CA THR A 40 15.15 10.96 -28.09
C THR A 40 15.94 10.99 -26.78
N PRO A 41 16.27 12.13 -26.16
CA PRO A 41 16.92 12.17 -24.83
C PRO A 41 16.17 11.51 -23.69
N ASP A 42 14.86 11.30 -23.81
CA ASP A 42 14.07 10.59 -22.80
C ASP A 42 14.32 9.06 -22.79
N VAL A 43 15.01 8.52 -23.80
CA VAL A 43 15.39 7.11 -23.86
C VAL A 43 16.57 6.87 -22.92
N GLN A 44 16.28 6.57 -21.65
CA GLN A 44 17.28 6.36 -20.61
C GLN A 44 17.03 5.05 -19.87
N SER A 45 18.05 4.55 -19.18
CA SER A 45 17.92 3.37 -18.33
C SER A 45 17.07 3.66 -17.07
N PRO A 46 16.43 2.63 -16.49
CA PRO A 46 15.64 2.82 -15.25
C PRO A 46 16.40 3.55 -14.15
N LYS A 47 17.67 3.19 -13.92
CA LYS A 47 18.50 3.82 -12.90
C LYS A 47 18.88 5.28 -13.23
N ALA A 48 19.03 5.61 -14.51
CA ALA A 48 19.28 6.99 -14.91
C ALA A 48 18.05 7.88 -14.72
N LEU A 49 16.84 7.33 -14.94
CA LEU A 49 15.57 8.03 -14.75
C LEU A 49 15.21 8.15 -13.26
N HIS A 50 15.40 7.08 -12.49
CA HIS A 50 14.92 6.91 -11.12
C HIS A 50 16.01 6.38 -10.20
N PRO A 51 17.07 7.18 -9.88
CA PRO A 51 18.23 6.68 -9.15
C PRO A 51 17.91 6.26 -7.70
N ALA A 52 16.80 6.74 -7.13
CA ALA A 52 16.34 6.30 -5.81
C ALA A 52 15.50 5.02 -5.89
N PHE A 53 14.71 4.81 -6.94
CA PHE A 53 13.68 3.78 -7.00
C PHE A 53 13.68 2.97 -8.31
N TYR A 54 14.86 2.57 -8.79
CA TYR A 54 15.04 1.83 -10.06
C TYR A 54 14.91 0.32 -9.93
N GLY A 55 14.94 -0.25 -8.72
CA GLY A 55 14.93 -1.69 -8.51
C GLY A 55 13.53 -2.30 -8.43
N CYS A 56 13.47 -3.61 -8.17
CA CYS A 56 12.25 -4.37 -7.93
C CYS A 56 11.17 -4.26 -9.03
N PHE A 57 11.55 -4.30 -10.30
CA PHE A 57 10.69 -4.33 -11.47
C PHE A 57 10.08 -2.98 -11.91
N ASP A 58 9.57 -2.16 -11.00
CA ASP A 58 9.00 -0.84 -11.30
C ASP A 58 9.18 0.13 -10.14
N TRP A 59 8.87 1.41 -10.37
CA TRP A 59 9.08 2.48 -9.39
C TRP A 59 8.31 2.23 -8.09
N HIS A 60 7.04 1.87 -8.18
CA HIS A 60 6.21 1.70 -6.98
C HIS A 60 6.60 0.46 -6.17
N SER A 61 6.96 -0.66 -6.80
CA SER A 61 7.43 -1.84 -6.07
C SER A 61 8.76 -1.57 -5.36
N SER A 62 9.64 -0.77 -5.98
CA SER A 62 10.82 -0.25 -5.30
C SER A 62 10.45 0.57 -4.07
N VAL A 63 9.52 1.52 -4.19
CA VAL A 63 9.09 2.39 -3.08
C VAL A 63 8.52 1.59 -1.91
N HIS A 64 7.59 0.66 -2.15
CA HIS A 64 7.05 -0.12 -1.04
C HIS A 64 8.03 -1.19 -0.52
N GLY A 65 8.99 -1.62 -1.32
CA GLY A 65 10.14 -2.38 -0.84
C GLY A 65 11.00 -1.57 0.16
N HIS A 66 11.28 -0.30 -0.12
CA HIS A 66 11.94 0.61 0.82
C HIS A 66 11.12 0.81 2.09
N TRP A 67 9.80 1.04 1.97
CA TRP A 67 8.91 1.10 3.13
C TRP A 67 9.02 -0.16 3.99
N MET A 68 8.97 -1.33 3.37
CA MET A 68 9.06 -2.60 4.08
C MET A 68 10.38 -2.73 4.84
N LEU A 69 11.52 -2.42 4.21
CA LEU A 69 12.83 -2.49 4.86
C LEU A 69 12.91 -1.54 6.07
N VAL A 70 12.38 -0.33 5.97
CA VAL A 70 12.29 0.61 7.10
C VAL A 70 11.42 0.05 8.22
N ARG A 71 10.25 -0.53 7.87
CA ARG A 71 9.34 -1.15 8.82
C ARG A 71 9.98 -2.32 9.56
N LEU A 72 10.72 -3.17 8.84
CA LEU A 72 11.43 -4.30 9.41
C LEU A 72 12.52 -3.87 10.39
N LEU A 73 13.35 -2.88 10.05
CA LEU A 73 14.34 -2.31 10.97
C LEU A 73 13.73 -1.77 12.25
N LYS A 74 12.54 -1.17 12.17
CA LYS A 74 11.84 -0.62 13.33
C LYS A 74 11.28 -1.71 14.24
N LEU A 75 10.73 -2.79 13.67
CA LEU A 75 10.12 -3.88 14.43
C LEU A 75 11.15 -4.89 14.93
N PHE A 76 12.22 -5.09 14.18
CA PHE A 76 13.26 -6.10 14.44
C PHE A 76 14.64 -5.45 14.25
N PRO A 77 15.10 -4.59 15.16
CA PRO A 77 16.37 -3.85 15.00
C PRO A 77 17.60 -4.75 14.94
N ASP A 78 17.49 -5.96 15.49
CA ASP A 78 18.57 -6.95 15.57
C ASP A 78 18.53 -8.01 14.44
N LEU A 79 17.84 -7.71 13.31
CA LEU A 79 17.87 -8.59 12.14
C LEU A 79 19.29 -8.80 11.64
N ALA A 80 19.62 -10.02 11.21
CA ALA A 80 20.90 -10.32 10.58
C ALA A 80 21.17 -9.43 9.35
N GLU A 81 20.12 -9.09 8.61
CA GLU A 81 20.12 -8.25 7.42
C GLU A 81 20.17 -6.74 7.72
N ALA A 82 20.12 -6.30 8.99
CA ALA A 82 20.02 -4.87 9.34
C ALA A 82 21.15 -4.02 8.73
N GLY A 83 22.38 -4.55 8.65
CA GLY A 83 23.52 -3.89 8.01
C GLY A 83 23.31 -3.67 6.51
N ASP A 84 22.86 -4.71 5.79
CA ASP A 84 22.62 -4.67 4.35
C ASP A 84 21.41 -3.78 4.03
N ILE A 85 20.36 -3.82 4.85
CA ILE A 85 19.21 -2.91 4.73
C ILE A 85 19.67 -1.46 4.84
N ARG A 86 20.43 -1.10 5.87
CA ARG A 86 20.95 0.28 6.05
C ARG A 86 21.83 0.70 4.88
N LYS A 87 22.67 -0.20 4.36
CA LYS A 87 23.52 0.07 3.20
C LYS A 87 22.68 0.39 1.96
N ALA A 88 21.65 -0.41 1.66
CA ALA A 88 20.76 -0.18 0.52
C ALA A 88 19.99 1.13 0.66
N LEU A 89 19.37 1.40 1.83
CA LEU A 89 18.63 2.63 2.08
C LEU A 89 19.53 3.88 2.04
N ASN A 90 20.79 3.79 2.52
CA ASN A 90 21.75 4.89 2.43
C ASN A 90 22.13 5.21 0.99
N ALA A 91 22.30 4.18 0.14
CA ALA A 91 22.64 4.36 -1.25
C ALA A 91 21.49 4.99 -2.05
N ASN A 92 20.26 4.50 -1.84
CA ASN A 92 19.11 4.87 -2.64
C ASN A 92 18.49 6.20 -2.16
N LEU A 93 18.30 6.40 -0.85
CA LEU A 93 17.68 7.59 -0.26
C LEU A 93 18.70 8.72 0.00
N SER A 94 19.69 8.88 -0.87
CA SER A 94 20.61 10.03 -0.83
C SER A 94 19.88 11.31 -1.26
N ALA A 95 20.34 12.46 -0.77
CA ALA A 95 19.77 13.76 -1.16
C ALA A 95 19.86 13.99 -2.68
N GLU A 96 20.95 13.57 -3.32
CA GLU A 96 21.19 13.68 -4.75
C GLU A 96 20.16 12.88 -5.54
N ASN A 97 19.95 11.59 -5.21
CA ASN A 97 18.99 10.73 -5.89
C ASN A 97 17.56 11.26 -5.75
N ILE A 98 17.18 11.73 -4.55
CA ILE A 98 15.84 12.30 -4.33
C ILE A 98 15.62 13.59 -5.13
N LEU A 99 16.63 14.44 -5.24
CA LEU A 99 16.53 15.65 -6.08
C LEU A 99 16.39 15.30 -7.57
N ALA A 100 17.00 14.21 -8.04
CA ALA A 100 16.81 13.71 -9.39
C ALA A 100 15.36 13.22 -9.62
N GLU A 101 14.77 12.49 -8.66
CA GLU A 101 13.35 12.11 -8.71
C GLU A 101 12.41 13.34 -8.78
N VAL A 102 12.70 14.38 -7.99
CA VAL A 102 11.95 15.65 -8.04
C VAL A 102 12.08 16.32 -9.40
N ALA A 103 13.30 16.34 -9.95
CA ALA A 103 13.55 16.92 -11.29
C ALA A 103 12.77 16.16 -12.37
N TYR A 104 12.71 14.82 -12.28
CA TYR A 104 11.90 13.98 -13.17
C TYR A 104 10.41 14.37 -13.11
N LEU A 105 9.80 14.42 -11.92
CA LEU A 105 8.38 14.75 -11.76
C LEU A 105 8.00 16.13 -12.30
N LYS A 106 8.93 17.08 -12.34
CA LYS A 106 8.69 18.44 -12.83
C LYS A 106 8.72 18.55 -14.38
N GLN A 107 9.15 17.51 -15.07
CA GLN A 107 9.22 17.51 -16.53
C GLN A 107 7.83 17.48 -17.18
N LYS A 108 7.77 17.86 -18.44
CA LYS A 108 6.56 17.78 -19.26
C LYS A 108 6.06 16.33 -19.35
N ASN A 109 4.74 16.13 -19.26
CA ASN A 109 4.06 14.84 -19.36
C ASN A 109 4.40 13.83 -18.24
N ARG A 110 4.88 14.32 -17.05
CA ARG A 110 5.16 13.49 -15.87
C ARG A 110 4.12 13.65 -14.74
N GLN A 111 3.11 14.51 -14.90
CA GLN A 111 2.15 14.85 -13.83
C GLN A 111 1.25 13.68 -13.41
N SER A 112 1.13 12.65 -14.23
CA SER A 112 0.36 11.43 -13.93
C SER A 112 1.24 10.22 -13.61
N PHE A 113 2.57 10.38 -13.60
CA PHE A 113 3.48 9.30 -13.26
C PHE A 113 3.14 8.75 -11.88
N GLU A 114 2.93 7.44 -11.80
CA GLU A 114 2.62 6.68 -10.58
C GLU A 114 1.35 7.12 -9.79
N ARG A 115 0.47 7.90 -10.42
CA ARG A 115 -0.76 8.41 -9.79
C ARG A 115 -1.86 7.34 -9.71
N THR A 116 -2.40 6.98 -8.54
CA THR A 116 -2.08 7.47 -7.20
C THR A 116 -1.34 6.43 -6.37
N TYR A 117 -1.10 5.24 -6.89
CA TYR A 117 -0.58 4.08 -6.17
C TYR A 117 0.84 4.34 -5.64
N GLY A 118 1.77 4.67 -6.53
CA GLY A 118 3.14 4.96 -6.13
C GLY A 118 3.24 6.17 -5.22
N TRP A 119 2.42 7.23 -5.48
CA TRP A 119 2.34 8.39 -4.60
C TRP A 119 1.95 8.01 -3.18
N ALA A 120 0.94 7.13 -3.03
CA ALA A 120 0.45 6.68 -1.75
C ALA A 120 1.52 5.89 -0.98
N TRP A 121 2.23 4.99 -1.65
CA TRP A 121 3.31 4.22 -1.04
C TRP A 121 4.50 5.10 -0.63
N LEU A 122 4.84 6.14 -1.43
CA LEU A 122 5.91 7.06 -1.03
C LEU A 122 5.52 7.87 0.21
N LEU A 123 4.27 8.32 0.31
CA LEU A 123 3.77 8.98 1.51
C LEU A 123 3.75 8.02 2.71
N LYS A 124 3.48 6.73 2.49
CA LYS A 124 3.54 5.70 3.54
C LYS A 124 4.99 5.45 4.01
N LEU A 125 5.96 5.46 3.10
CA LEU A 125 7.39 5.44 3.45
C LEU A 125 7.77 6.67 4.28
N ALA A 126 7.33 7.85 3.86
CA ALA A 126 7.60 9.10 4.59
C ALA A 126 6.98 9.10 6.00
N GLU A 127 5.76 8.60 6.14
CA GLU A 127 5.10 8.41 7.43
C GLU A 127 5.93 7.51 8.35
N GLU A 128 6.35 6.34 7.86
CA GLU A 128 7.12 5.36 8.63
C GLU A 128 8.45 5.95 9.12
N LEU A 129 9.16 6.66 8.24
CA LEU A 129 10.41 7.34 8.57
C LEU A 129 10.20 8.46 9.60
N SER A 130 9.12 9.24 9.47
CA SER A 130 8.81 10.37 10.37
C SER A 130 8.53 9.92 11.80
N LEU A 131 8.00 8.72 11.98
CA LEU A 131 7.67 8.12 13.28
C LEU A 131 8.84 7.38 13.92
N SER A 132 10.01 7.36 13.29
CA SER A 132 11.18 6.67 13.79
C SER A 132 12.06 7.57 14.65
N SER A 133 12.58 7.03 15.76
CA SER A 133 13.62 7.67 16.59
C SER A 133 15.04 7.42 16.07
N ASP A 134 15.23 6.47 15.15
CA ASP A 134 16.50 6.05 14.57
C ASP A 134 17.17 7.22 13.81
N ALA A 135 18.49 7.39 14.00
CA ALA A 135 19.23 8.50 13.39
C ALA A 135 19.31 8.41 11.86
N ASP A 136 19.45 7.18 11.33
CA ASP A 136 19.45 6.96 9.88
C ASP A 136 18.08 7.25 9.29
N ALA A 137 17.00 6.79 9.94
CA ALA A 137 15.62 7.05 9.49
C ALA A 137 15.32 8.56 9.45
N LYS A 138 15.81 9.35 10.43
CA LYS A 138 15.67 10.81 10.42
C LYS A 138 16.41 11.44 9.24
N ARG A 139 17.61 10.95 8.93
CA ARG A 139 18.39 11.43 7.79
C ARG A 139 17.67 11.08 6.47
N TRP A 140 17.21 9.83 6.30
CA TRP A 140 16.45 9.43 5.12
C TRP A 140 15.16 10.23 4.96
N TYR A 141 14.45 10.51 6.05
CA TYR A 141 13.27 11.37 6.02
C TYR A 141 13.61 12.79 5.57
N THR A 142 14.69 13.37 6.09
CA THR A 142 15.16 14.71 5.68
C THR A 142 15.48 14.75 4.20
N ASN A 143 16.19 13.73 3.69
CA ASN A 143 16.52 13.64 2.27
C ASN A 143 15.25 13.46 1.41
N LEU A 144 14.27 12.66 1.86
CA LEU A 144 13.03 12.35 1.11
C LEU A 144 12.06 13.53 1.03
N ARG A 145 12.15 14.52 1.95
CA ARG A 145 11.22 15.65 2.06
C ARG A 145 10.93 16.38 0.75
N PRO A 146 11.89 16.74 -0.10
CA PRO A 146 11.61 17.43 -1.35
C PRO A 146 10.68 16.65 -2.30
N LEU A 147 10.81 15.32 -2.34
CA LEU A 147 9.95 14.45 -3.15
C LEU A 147 8.56 14.31 -2.53
N VAL A 148 8.49 14.19 -1.21
CA VAL A 148 7.22 14.17 -0.47
C VAL A 148 6.44 15.46 -0.69
N ASP A 149 7.09 16.62 -0.58
CA ASP A 149 6.46 17.91 -0.79
C ASP A 149 5.93 18.06 -2.23
N ALA A 150 6.69 17.58 -3.23
CA ALA A 150 6.26 17.57 -4.63
C ALA A 150 5.02 16.68 -4.86
N LEU A 151 4.93 15.52 -4.19
CA LEU A 151 3.75 14.64 -4.29
C LEU A 151 2.54 15.19 -3.53
N VAL A 152 2.74 15.82 -2.37
CA VAL A 152 1.67 16.54 -1.65
C VAL A 152 1.09 17.63 -2.53
N ASP A 153 1.93 18.43 -3.19
CA ASP A 153 1.48 19.45 -4.16
C ASP A 153 0.72 18.81 -5.32
N SER A 154 1.19 17.66 -5.83
CA SER A 154 0.50 16.91 -6.89
C SER A 154 -0.90 16.47 -6.46
N TYR A 155 -1.09 15.97 -5.24
CA TYR A 155 -2.41 15.66 -4.69
C TYR A 155 -3.31 16.90 -4.59
N ILE A 156 -2.77 18.01 -4.08
CA ILE A 156 -3.51 19.29 -3.92
C ILE A 156 -3.96 19.85 -5.26
N LEU A 157 -3.12 19.71 -6.31
CA LEU A 157 -3.44 20.18 -7.66
C LEU A 157 -4.37 19.23 -8.43
N PHE A 158 -4.30 17.95 -8.17
CA PHE A 158 -5.04 16.92 -8.91
C PHE A 158 -6.44 16.66 -8.35
N LEU A 159 -6.59 16.44 -7.04
CA LEU A 159 -7.86 16.01 -6.44
C LEU A 159 -9.05 16.94 -6.72
N PRO A 160 -8.90 18.28 -6.75
CA PRO A 160 -10.01 19.18 -7.14
C PRO A 160 -10.49 18.97 -8.58
N LYS A 161 -9.64 18.43 -9.47
CA LYS A 161 -9.95 18.20 -10.89
C LYS A 161 -10.55 16.81 -11.14
N GLN A 162 -10.36 15.87 -10.23
CA GLN A 162 -10.89 14.52 -10.36
C GLN A 162 -12.37 14.53 -10.01
N THR A 163 -13.24 14.50 -11.02
CA THR A 163 -14.70 14.52 -10.83
C THR A 163 -15.24 13.19 -10.32
N TYR A 164 -14.71 12.08 -10.81
CA TYR A 164 -15.15 10.73 -10.47
C TYR A 164 -14.03 9.89 -9.87
N PRO A 165 -14.30 9.07 -8.84
CA PRO A 165 -13.30 8.14 -8.32
C PRO A 165 -13.08 6.97 -9.27
N ILE A 166 -11.86 6.44 -9.30
CA ILE A 166 -11.53 5.20 -9.99
C ILE A 166 -11.74 4.05 -8.98
N ARG A 167 -12.59 3.08 -9.34
CA ARG A 167 -13.04 1.98 -8.47
C ARG A 167 -12.54 0.59 -8.95
N THR A 168 -11.34 0.53 -9.52
CA THR A 168 -10.74 -0.73 -9.98
C THR A 168 -10.00 -1.44 -8.85
N GLY A 169 -9.81 -2.75 -8.97
CA GLY A 169 -9.01 -3.55 -8.04
C GLY A 169 -7.51 -3.50 -8.29
N VAL A 170 -7.02 -2.48 -9.04
CA VAL A 170 -5.63 -2.36 -9.46
C VAL A 170 -5.09 -0.94 -9.16
N HIS A 171 -3.82 -0.67 -9.53
CA HIS A 171 -3.04 0.53 -9.20
C HIS A 171 -3.81 1.88 -9.15
N PRO A 172 -4.66 2.27 -10.13
CA PRO A 172 -5.26 3.60 -10.09
C PRO A 172 -6.43 3.74 -9.10
N ASN A 173 -6.68 2.77 -8.21
CA ASN A 173 -7.78 2.84 -7.24
C ASN A 173 -7.69 4.11 -6.37
N THR A 174 -8.73 4.95 -6.43
CA THR A 174 -8.76 6.22 -5.71
C THR A 174 -8.79 6.05 -4.21
N ALA A 175 -9.58 5.08 -3.69
CA ALA A 175 -9.71 4.89 -2.25
C ALA A 175 -8.39 4.49 -1.59
N PHE A 176 -7.62 3.57 -2.24
CA PHE A 176 -6.27 3.23 -1.79
C PHE A 176 -5.35 4.45 -1.76
N GLY A 177 -5.30 5.19 -2.87
CA GLY A 177 -4.44 6.37 -2.99
C GLY A 177 -4.72 7.41 -1.91
N LEU A 178 -6.01 7.61 -1.56
CA LEU A 178 -6.43 8.56 -0.53
C LEU A 178 -6.19 8.05 0.90
N ALA A 179 -6.33 6.74 1.16
CA ALA A 179 -6.17 6.17 2.50
C ALA A 179 -4.75 6.40 3.06
N PHE A 180 -3.71 6.03 2.32
CA PHE A 180 -2.33 6.21 2.76
C PHE A 180 -1.91 7.69 2.78
N ALA A 181 -2.37 8.48 1.80
CA ALA A 181 -2.12 9.92 1.81
C ALA A 181 -2.78 10.61 3.02
N PHE A 182 -3.96 10.15 3.44
CA PHE A 182 -4.63 10.65 4.64
C PHE A 182 -3.88 10.31 5.93
N ASP A 183 -3.41 9.05 6.05
CA ASP A 183 -2.59 8.61 7.19
C ASP A 183 -1.34 9.51 7.32
N TYR A 184 -0.60 9.71 6.20
CA TYR A 184 0.54 10.64 6.17
C TYR A 184 0.14 12.06 6.58
N ALA A 185 -0.95 12.60 6.02
CA ALA A 185 -1.39 13.96 6.30
C ALA A 185 -1.73 14.17 7.78
N LYS A 186 -2.33 13.17 8.42
CA LYS A 186 -2.62 13.17 9.86
C LYS A 186 -1.36 13.11 10.70
N THR A 187 -0.43 12.22 10.36
CA THR A 187 0.82 12.02 11.10
C THR A 187 1.75 13.23 10.98
N SER A 188 1.85 13.83 9.78
CA SER A 188 2.70 15.00 9.53
C SER A 188 2.09 16.33 9.98
N GLY A 189 0.81 16.35 10.38
CA GLY A 189 0.07 17.59 10.70
C GLY A 189 -0.27 18.44 9.46
N ASN A 190 -0.22 17.87 8.24
CA ASN A 190 -0.59 18.57 7.02
C ASN A 190 -2.12 18.72 6.91
N LYS A 191 -2.66 19.71 7.61
CA LYS A 191 -4.10 19.94 7.68
C LYS A 191 -4.73 20.19 6.30
N LYS A 192 -4.04 20.92 5.41
CA LYS A 192 -4.56 21.22 4.07
C LYS A 192 -4.81 19.95 3.26
N LEU A 193 -3.86 19.03 3.27
CA LEU A 193 -4.01 17.75 2.59
C LEU A 193 -5.06 16.87 3.26
N ALA A 194 -5.09 16.80 4.58
CA ALA A 194 -6.05 16.00 5.33
C ALA A 194 -7.50 16.48 5.08
N ASP A 195 -7.75 17.79 5.12
CA ASP A 195 -9.07 18.36 4.89
C ASP A 195 -9.54 18.11 3.44
N LEU A 196 -8.65 18.30 2.46
CA LEU A 196 -8.96 18.05 1.05
C LEU A 196 -9.29 16.56 0.81
N ILE A 197 -8.50 15.63 1.38
CA ILE A 197 -8.77 14.19 1.24
C ILE A 197 -10.11 13.84 1.90
N ALA A 198 -10.38 14.34 3.09
CA ALA A 198 -11.64 14.07 3.78
C ALA A 198 -12.86 14.59 2.99
N GLU A 199 -12.77 15.80 2.44
CA GLU A 199 -13.80 16.39 1.57
C GLU A 199 -14.03 15.52 0.33
N ARG A 200 -12.95 15.19 -0.41
CA ARG A 200 -13.07 14.40 -1.65
C ARG A 200 -13.58 12.99 -1.39
N SER A 201 -13.11 12.33 -0.31
CA SER A 201 -13.60 11.01 0.08
C SER A 201 -15.11 11.03 0.36
N ARG A 202 -15.61 12.02 1.08
CA ARG A 202 -17.04 12.18 1.33
C ARG A 202 -17.83 12.47 0.05
N THR A 203 -17.29 13.32 -0.83
CA THR A 203 -17.90 13.64 -2.12
C THR A 203 -18.04 12.39 -3.00
N TYR A 204 -17.04 11.53 -3.01
CA TYR A 204 -17.03 10.34 -3.84
C TYR A 204 -17.89 9.21 -3.29
N PHE A 205 -17.87 8.97 -1.97
CA PHE A 205 -18.27 7.69 -1.40
C PHE A 205 -19.38 7.79 -0.33
N ALA A 206 -19.70 8.96 0.22
CA ALA A 206 -20.65 9.05 1.33
C ALA A 206 -22.07 8.58 0.97
N ASN A 207 -22.45 8.63 -0.30
CA ASN A 207 -23.76 8.22 -0.80
C ASN A 207 -23.82 6.78 -1.30
N ASP A 208 -22.70 6.05 -1.32
CA ASP A 208 -22.64 4.69 -1.82
C ASP A 208 -23.40 3.73 -0.89
N ARG A 209 -24.15 2.84 -1.52
CA ARG A 209 -25.00 1.84 -0.84
C ARG A 209 -25.17 0.62 -1.75
N ASN A 210 -25.43 -0.54 -1.13
CA ASN A 210 -25.67 -1.79 -1.85
C ASN A 210 -24.56 -2.09 -2.87
N TYR A 211 -23.30 -1.96 -2.43
CA TYR A 211 -22.16 -2.21 -3.30
C TYR A 211 -22.24 -3.64 -3.90
N PRO A 212 -22.02 -3.81 -5.20
CA PRO A 212 -22.16 -5.11 -5.87
C PRO A 212 -20.96 -6.04 -5.58
N GLY A 213 -20.66 -6.31 -4.31
CA GLY A 213 -19.50 -7.08 -3.86
C GLY A 213 -19.44 -8.51 -4.42
N ALA A 214 -20.55 -9.04 -4.92
CA ALA A 214 -20.58 -10.34 -5.58
C ALA A 214 -19.84 -10.37 -6.92
N TRP A 215 -19.50 -9.21 -7.48
CA TRP A 215 -18.72 -9.10 -8.73
C TRP A 215 -17.21 -9.15 -8.51
N GLU A 216 -16.77 -9.02 -7.26
CA GLU A 216 -15.37 -9.21 -6.91
C GLU A 216 -15.03 -10.69 -6.69
N PRO A 217 -13.81 -11.12 -7.04
CA PRO A 217 -12.74 -10.32 -7.64
C PRO A 217 -12.84 -10.20 -9.16
N GLY A 218 -12.21 -9.18 -9.75
CA GLY A 218 -11.78 -9.17 -11.15
C GLY A 218 -10.58 -10.10 -11.36
N GLY A 219 -10.32 -10.47 -12.61
CA GLY A 219 -9.34 -11.54 -12.94
C GLY A 219 -7.87 -11.23 -12.59
N GLU A 220 -7.51 -9.96 -12.44
CA GLU A 220 -6.14 -9.52 -12.10
C GLU A 220 -6.12 -8.52 -10.92
N ASP A 221 -7.18 -8.53 -10.09
CA ASP A 221 -7.27 -7.65 -8.93
C ASP A 221 -6.22 -8.04 -7.87
N PHE A 222 -5.54 -7.04 -7.30
CA PHE A 222 -4.76 -7.19 -6.08
C PHE A 222 -5.31 -6.32 -4.94
N PHE A 223 -6.42 -5.66 -5.20
CA PHE A 223 -7.24 -4.92 -4.26
C PHE A 223 -8.71 -5.30 -4.38
N SER A 224 -9.43 -5.20 -3.26
CA SER A 224 -10.89 -5.19 -3.24
C SER A 224 -11.38 -3.76 -3.27
N PRO A 225 -12.01 -3.26 -4.34
CA PRO A 225 -12.57 -1.92 -4.38
C PRO A 225 -13.55 -1.66 -3.24
N ALA A 226 -14.42 -2.63 -2.90
CA ALA A 226 -15.34 -2.52 -1.77
C ALA A 226 -14.61 -2.31 -0.44
N LEU A 227 -13.64 -3.16 -0.15
CA LEU A 227 -12.94 -3.09 1.15
C LEU A 227 -12.02 -1.89 1.25
N LEU A 228 -11.37 -1.46 0.15
CA LEU A 228 -10.59 -0.22 0.13
C LEU A 228 -11.44 1.02 0.35
N GLU A 229 -12.66 1.05 -0.24
CA GLU A 229 -13.58 2.15 0.00
C GLU A 229 -13.99 2.21 1.47
N ALA A 230 -14.34 1.07 2.07
CA ALA A 230 -14.67 1.00 3.49
C ALA A 230 -13.46 1.34 4.39
N ASP A 231 -12.26 0.91 4.00
CA ASP A 231 -11.00 1.19 4.71
C ASP A 231 -10.64 2.68 4.68
N LEU A 232 -10.93 3.40 3.57
CA LEU A 232 -10.82 4.85 3.51
C LEU A 232 -11.91 5.53 4.35
N MET A 233 -13.18 5.11 4.20
CA MET A 233 -14.30 5.82 4.82
C MET A 233 -14.26 5.74 6.34
N HIS A 234 -13.78 4.65 6.95
CA HIS A 234 -13.62 4.61 8.40
C HIS A 234 -12.55 5.58 8.95
N ARG A 235 -11.58 6.02 8.10
CA ARG A 235 -10.57 7.03 8.47
C ARG A 235 -11.14 8.43 8.49
N VAL A 236 -12.07 8.74 7.58
CA VAL A 236 -12.60 10.10 7.37
C VAL A 236 -13.95 10.34 8.07
N MET A 237 -14.61 9.29 8.56
CA MET A 237 -15.86 9.35 9.30
C MET A 237 -15.66 9.13 10.80
N SER A 238 -16.55 9.66 11.62
CA SER A 238 -16.66 9.23 13.02
C SER A 238 -17.11 7.77 13.10
N ALA A 239 -16.91 7.09 14.25
CA ALA A 239 -17.30 5.70 14.38
C ALA A 239 -18.81 5.45 14.14
N ALA A 240 -19.66 6.37 14.62
CA ALA A 240 -21.10 6.26 14.45
C ALA A 240 -21.53 6.49 12.98
N GLU A 241 -20.97 7.50 12.30
CA GLU A 241 -21.23 7.76 10.88
C GLU A 241 -20.78 6.57 10.04
N PHE A 242 -19.56 6.07 10.29
CA PHE A 242 -19.01 4.93 9.56
C PHE A 242 -19.90 3.69 9.71
N ARG A 243 -20.33 3.36 10.95
CA ARG A 243 -21.18 2.19 11.19
C ARG A 243 -22.48 2.26 10.39
N GLN A 244 -23.17 3.42 10.38
CA GLN A 244 -24.41 3.65 9.63
C GLN A 244 -24.19 3.58 8.12
N TRP A 245 -23.08 4.14 7.62
CA TRP A 245 -22.71 4.09 6.22
C TRP A 245 -22.37 2.65 5.79
N PHE A 246 -21.54 1.95 6.55
CA PHE A 246 -21.07 0.60 6.25
C PHE A 246 -22.22 -0.42 6.16
N GLU A 247 -23.20 -0.27 7.04
CA GLU A 247 -24.41 -1.10 7.05
C GLU A 247 -25.26 -0.92 5.79
N ARG A 248 -25.30 0.29 5.23
CA ARG A 248 -25.97 0.54 3.94
C ARG A 248 -25.11 0.16 2.73
N PHE A 249 -23.80 0.25 2.89
CA PHE A 249 -22.84 -0.06 1.82
C PHE A 249 -22.76 -1.56 1.55
N LEU A 250 -22.62 -2.39 2.59
CA LEU A 250 -22.58 -3.85 2.53
C LEU A 250 -23.65 -4.46 3.47
N PRO A 251 -24.95 -4.35 3.15
CA PRO A 251 -26.03 -4.62 4.10
C PRO A 251 -26.14 -6.10 4.53
N GLN A 252 -25.60 -7.03 3.74
CA GLN A 252 -25.66 -8.46 4.03
C GLN A 252 -24.36 -9.03 4.61
N LEU A 253 -23.36 -8.17 4.88
CA LEU A 253 -22.04 -8.62 5.33
C LEU A 253 -22.11 -9.39 6.67
N ALA A 254 -22.94 -8.93 7.60
CA ALA A 254 -23.16 -9.60 8.88
C ALA A 254 -23.76 -11.02 8.75
N ALA A 255 -24.42 -11.30 7.63
CA ALA A 255 -24.93 -12.63 7.25
C ALA A 255 -23.92 -13.45 6.43
N GLY A 256 -22.69 -12.97 6.25
CA GLY A 256 -21.67 -13.67 5.47
C GLY A 256 -21.82 -13.57 3.96
N ILE A 257 -22.47 -12.51 3.45
CA ILE A 257 -22.78 -12.30 2.03
C ILE A 257 -22.16 -10.96 1.57
N PRO A 258 -21.51 -10.91 0.39
CA PRO A 258 -21.30 -12.00 -0.57
C PRO A 258 -20.12 -12.91 -0.23
N GLN A 259 -20.24 -14.19 -0.52
CA GLN A 259 -19.19 -15.18 -0.28
C GLN A 259 -17.92 -14.88 -1.09
N THR A 260 -18.05 -14.38 -2.33
CA THR A 260 -16.93 -14.03 -3.22
C THR A 260 -15.99 -12.96 -2.62
N LEU A 261 -16.52 -12.08 -1.76
CA LEU A 261 -15.73 -11.08 -1.04
C LEU A 261 -15.06 -11.67 0.21
N LEU A 262 -15.69 -12.66 0.84
CA LEU A 262 -15.33 -13.19 2.15
C LEU A 262 -14.50 -14.48 2.11
N GLN A 263 -14.38 -15.11 0.95
CA GLN A 263 -13.53 -16.29 0.73
C GLN A 263 -12.26 -15.88 -0.01
N PRO A 264 -11.10 -16.52 0.27
CA PRO A 264 -9.87 -16.28 -0.47
C PRO A 264 -10.06 -16.50 -1.97
N ALA A 265 -9.47 -15.64 -2.78
CA ALA A 265 -9.39 -15.81 -4.21
C ALA A 265 -8.43 -16.96 -4.56
N THR A 266 -8.81 -17.81 -5.52
CA THR A 266 -7.97 -18.94 -5.96
C THR A 266 -7.01 -18.49 -7.05
N VAL A 267 -5.71 -18.78 -6.88
CA VAL A 267 -4.68 -18.54 -7.88
C VAL A 267 -4.35 -19.85 -8.58
N THR A 268 -4.60 -19.93 -9.87
CA THR A 268 -4.42 -21.15 -10.67
C THR A 268 -3.03 -21.28 -11.29
N ASP A 269 -2.36 -20.14 -11.52
CA ASP A 269 -0.99 -20.09 -12.05
C ASP A 269 -0.23 -18.91 -11.42
N ARG A 270 0.75 -19.21 -10.58
CA ARG A 270 1.58 -18.20 -9.88
C ARG A 270 2.77 -17.73 -10.69
N SER A 271 3.07 -18.39 -11.81
CA SER A 271 4.10 -17.94 -12.75
C SER A 271 3.56 -16.84 -13.69
N ASP A 272 2.25 -16.72 -13.85
CA ASP A 272 1.64 -15.64 -14.60
C ASP A 272 1.67 -14.33 -13.78
N PRO A 273 2.30 -13.25 -14.30
CA PRO A 273 2.50 -12.01 -13.55
C PRO A 273 1.22 -11.23 -13.27
N LYS A 274 0.09 -11.64 -13.86
CA LYS A 274 -1.23 -11.05 -13.62
C LYS A 274 -2.09 -11.90 -12.70
N LEU A 275 -2.09 -13.22 -12.88
CA LEU A 275 -2.85 -14.12 -12.00
C LEU A 275 -2.31 -14.14 -10.57
N VAL A 276 -1.00 -13.97 -10.38
CA VAL A 276 -0.38 -13.87 -9.04
C VAL A 276 -0.85 -12.63 -8.26
N HIS A 277 -1.45 -11.64 -8.91
CA HIS A 277 -2.10 -10.51 -8.26
C HIS A 277 -3.17 -10.96 -7.24
N LEU A 278 -3.84 -12.07 -7.46
CA LEU A 278 -4.86 -12.59 -6.55
C LEU A 278 -4.30 -13.04 -5.19
N ASP A 279 -3.02 -13.44 -5.09
CA ASP A 279 -2.35 -13.63 -3.79
C ASP A 279 -2.20 -12.27 -3.06
N GLY A 280 -1.87 -11.21 -3.79
CA GLY A 280 -1.88 -9.84 -3.25
C GLY A 280 -3.27 -9.36 -2.84
N LEU A 281 -4.30 -9.75 -3.57
CA LEU A 281 -5.69 -9.50 -3.20
C LEU A 281 -6.03 -10.14 -1.86
N ASN A 282 -5.62 -11.38 -1.62
CA ASN A 282 -5.85 -12.06 -0.36
C ASN A 282 -5.17 -11.31 0.80
N LEU A 283 -3.94 -10.85 0.62
CA LEU A 283 -3.24 -10.02 1.63
C LEU A 283 -3.94 -8.67 1.86
N SER A 284 -4.33 -7.98 0.78
CA SER A 284 -4.97 -6.66 0.88
C SER A 284 -6.38 -6.72 1.46
N ARG A 285 -7.15 -7.76 1.15
CA ARG A 285 -8.42 -8.03 1.80
C ARG A 285 -8.25 -8.25 3.30
N ALA A 286 -7.23 -9.05 3.71
CA ALA A 286 -6.95 -9.29 5.11
C ALA A 286 -6.65 -8.01 5.89
N TRP A 287 -5.82 -7.09 5.35
CA TRP A 287 -5.53 -5.85 6.05
C TRP A 287 -6.74 -4.90 6.14
N CYS A 288 -7.51 -4.77 5.04
CA CYS A 288 -8.72 -3.94 5.05
C CYS A 288 -9.76 -4.48 6.05
N MET A 289 -9.98 -5.80 6.06
CA MET A 289 -10.90 -6.44 6.99
C MET A 289 -10.49 -6.24 8.45
N ARG A 290 -9.18 -6.36 8.77
CA ARG A 290 -8.65 -6.06 10.12
C ARG A 290 -8.86 -4.60 10.50
N SER A 291 -8.53 -3.69 9.58
CA SER A 291 -8.66 -2.25 9.79
C SER A 291 -10.12 -1.85 10.04
N ILE A 292 -11.05 -2.34 9.23
CA ILE A 292 -12.50 -2.12 9.38
C ILE A 292 -13.02 -2.73 10.70
N ALA A 293 -12.62 -3.98 11.00
CA ALA A 293 -13.03 -4.67 12.22
C ALA A 293 -12.59 -3.93 13.49
N ASN A 294 -11.40 -3.32 13.48
CA ASN A 294 -10.91 -2.49 14.58
C ASN A 294 -11.74 -1.22 14.80
N ARG A 295 -12.48 -0.76 13.78
CA ARG A 295 -13.36 0.41 13.88
C ARG A 295 -14.76 0.07 14.40
N LEU A 296 -15.19 -1.18 14.26
CA LEU A 296 -16.49 -1.67 14.69
C LEU A 296 -16.48 -2.04 16.19
N ALA A 297 -17.63 -1.92 16.83
CA ALA A 297 -17.79 -2.34 18.22
C ALA A 297 -17.50 -3.86 18.37
N PRO A 298 -16.96 -4.32 19.50
CA PRO A 298 -16.70 -5.74 19.74
C PRO A 298 -17.94 -6.66 19.57
N THR A 299 -19.13 -6.11 19.79
CA THR A 299 -20.42 -6.82 19.67
C THR A 299 -21.05 -6.72 18.29
N ASP A 300 -20.43 -5.99 17.36
CA ASP A 300 -20.96 -5.86 16.00
C ASP A 300 -20.86 -7.18 15.24
N PRO A 301 -21.97 -7.73 14.69
CA PRO A 301 -21.92 -9.02 14.01
C PRO A 301 -21.04 -9.00 12.74
N ALA A 302 -20.93 -7.88 12.06
CA ALA A 302 -20.05 -7.74 10.90
C ALA A 302 -18.57 -7.85 11.29
N ARG A 303 -18.19 -7.43 12.52
CA ARG A 303 -16.82 -7.54 13.02
C ARG A 303 -16.34 -8.98 13.06
N LYS A 304 -17.16 -9.91 13.58
CA LYS A 304 -16.79 -11.33 13.63
C LYS A 304 -16.55 -11.89 12.22
N VAL A 305 -17.45 -11.60 11.29
CA VAL A 305 -17.33 -12.05 9.90
C VAL A 305 -16.03 -11.54 9.27
N LEU A 306 -15.69 -10.25 9.44
CA LEU A 306 -14.46 -9.67 8.93
C LEU A 306 -13.20 -10.30 9.55
N VAL A 307 -13.20 -10.52 10.87
CA VAL A 307 -12.06 -11.15 11.56
C VAL A 307 -11.81 -12.57 11.07
N ASP A 308 -12.87 -13.38 10.97
CA ASP A 308 -12.77 -14.76 10.52
C ASP A 308 -12.32 -14.83 9.05
N SER A 309 -12.90 -13.99 8.21
CA SER A 309 -12.51 -13.88 6.79
C SER A 309 -11.05 -13.40 6.64
N ALA A 310 -10.62 -12.38 7.39
CA ALA A 310 -9.24 -11.90 7.36
C ALA A 310 -8.22 -13.00 7.70
N ARG A 311 -8.55 -13.86 8.66
CA ARG A 311 -7.72 -15.01 9.03
C ARG A 311 -7.59 -16.03 7.90
N MET A 312 -8.70 -16.35 7.22
CA MET A 312 -8.68 -17.27 6.08
C MET A 312 -7.82 -16.72 4.94
N HIS A 313 -8.03 -15.47 4.55
CA HIS A 313 -7.27 -14.80 3.49
C HIS A 313 -5.77 -14.75 3.82
N LEU A 314 -5.42 -14.40 5.06
CA LEU A 314 -4.02 -14.33 5.48
C LEU A 314 -3.36 -15.71 5.51
N SER A 315 -4.06 -16.73 6.02
CA SER A 315 -3.55 -18.11 6.06
C SER A 315 -3.27 -18.65 4.67
N ASP A 316 -4.17 -18.38 3.71
CA ASP A 316 -4.02 -18.80 2.32
C ASP A 316 -2.83 -18.11 1.66
N ALA A 317 -2.78 -16.78 1.71
CA ALA A 317 -1.78 -15.99 1.00
C ALA A 317 -0.35 -16.14 1.57
N LEU A 318 -0.18 -16.25 2.90
CA LEU A 318 1.16 -16.34 3.51
C LEU A 318 1.95 -17.57 3.04
N ALA A 319 1.27 -18.66 2.68
CA ALA A 319 1.91 -19.85 2.14
C ALA A 319 2.59 -19.60 0.78
N HIS A 320 2.24 -18.52 0.11
CA HIS A 320 2.62 -18.24 -1.28
C HIS A 320 3.45 -16.96 -1.48
N VAL A 321 3.73 -16.19 -0.41
CA VAL A 321 4.52 -14.95 -0.49
C VAL A 321 5.94 -15.21 -1.00
N ALA A 322 6.48 -16.38 -0.74
CA ALA A 322 7.82 -16.80 -1.14
C ALA A 322 7.73 -18.10 -1.94
N SER A 323 7.17 -18.01 -3.15
CA SER A 323 6.94 -19.15 -4.04
C SER A 323 8.15 -19.55 -4.88
N GLY A 324 9.21 -18.73 -4.90
CA GLY A 324 10.39 -18.90 -5.77
C GLY A 324 10.22 -18.22 -7.13
N ASP A 325 9.09 -17.56 -7.40
CA ASP A 325 8.85 -16.86 -8.66
C ASP A 325 8.96 -15.34 -8.47
N TYR A 326 9.84 -14.69 -9.23
CA TYR A 326 10.10 -13.25 -9.16
C TYR A 326 8.86 -12.41 -9.46
N ALA A 327 7.92 -12.90 -10.26
CA ALA A 327 6.68 -12.19 -10.60
C ALA A 327 5.84 -11.82 -9.37
N GLY A 328 5.85 -12.68 -8.34
CA GLY A 328 5.18 -12.42 -7.05
C GLY A 328 6.14 -11.86 -5.98
N GLU A 329 7.33 -12.46 -5.86
CA GLU A 329 8.23 -12.20 -4.72
C GLU A 329 8.69 -10.74 -4.60
N HIS A 330 8.86 -10.01 -5.72
CA HIS A 330 9.34 -8.63 -5.68
C HIS A 330 8.39 -7.65 -4.99
N TRP A 331 7.11 -7.99 -4.76
CA TRP A 331 6.14 -7.09 -4.17
C TRP A 331 5.22 -7.69 -3.08
N LEU A 332 4.88 -8.99 -3.15
CA LEU A 332 3.98 -9.64 -2.18
C LEU A 332 4.51 -9.55 -0.74
N ALA A 333 5.83 -9.60 -0.56
CA ALA A 333 6.45 -9.50 0.76
C ALA A 333 6.08 -8.19 1.48
N SER A 334 5.99 -7.05 0.78
CA SER A 334 5.59 -5.78 1.40
C SER A 334 4.12 -5.77 1.83
N PHE A 335 3.24 -6.42 1.07
CA PHE A 335 1.84 -6.60 1.45
C PHE A 335 1.71 -7.49 2.70
N ALA A 336 2.48 -8.60 2.73
CA ALA A 336 2.53 -9.49 3.90
C ALA A 336 3.02 -8.76 5.15
N VAL A 337 4.13 -8.00 5.04
CA VAL A 337 4.64 -7.19 6.16
C VAL A 337 3.63 -6.15 6.60
N TYR A 338 2.90 -5.53 5.67
CA TYR A 338 1.89 -4.54 6.03
C TYR A 338 0.78 -5.17 6.88
N VAL A 339 0.18 -6.28 6.45
CA VAL A 339 -0.91 -6.94 7.21
C VAL A 339 -0.41 -7.56 8.51
N LEU A 340 0.79 -8.17 8.54
CA LEU A 340 1.34 -8.78 9.74
C LEU A 340 1.74 -7.77 10.82
N SER A 341 2.07 -6.54 10.40
CA SER A 341 2.47 -5.47 11.33
C SER A 341 1.32 -4.51 11.68
N THR A 342 0.10 -4.73 11.16
CA THR A 342 -1.11 -4.03 11.60
C THR A 342 -1.74 -4.70 12.83
N PRO A 343 -2.33 -3.92 13.76
CA PRO A 343 -2.99 -4.49 14.94
C PRO A 343 -4.08 -5.49 14.58
N GLU A 344 -4.10 -6.63 15.26
CA GLU A 344 -5.23 -7.56 15.18
C GLU A 344 -6.46 -6.97 15.88
N PRO A 345 -7.68 -7.23 15.33
CA PRO A 345 -8.94 -6.78 15.94
C PRO A 345 -9.27 -7.49 17.25
#